data_c6bcc96581b0ccaf7da0ad9ae4468f27
#
_entry.id   c6bcc96581b0ccaf7da0ad9ae4468f27
#
_cell.length_a   1.000
_cell.length_b   1.000
_cell.length_c   1.000
_cell.angle_alpha   90.00
_cell.angle_beta   90.00
_cell.angle_gamma   90.00
#
_symmetry.space_group_name_H-M   'P 1'
#
loop_
_entity.id
_entity.type
_entity.pdbx_description
1 polymer ?
#
loop_
_entity_poly.entity_id
_entity_poly.type
_entity_poly.pdbx_seq_one_letter_code
_entity_poly.pdbx_strand_id
1 'polypeptide(L)'
;MVIDFLIDRRPFSLLAAKLFSYSEKGKVKLYIGAVSYNNIYYVLKKHSSHKATINVLRELESFTETIDTTKSAIQKALASDFKDFEDAIQYYTAISNNKLDAIITRNIADFKLSTLPVFSPDEAIGLIECP
;
A
#
# COMPACT_ATOMS: atom_id res chain seq x y z
N MET A 1 -4.22 0.49 -4.70
CA MET A 1 -3.95 1.94 -4.84
C MET A 1 -2.67 2.23 -5.62
N VAL A 2 -1.54 1.66 -5.24
CA VAL A 2 -0.26 1.88 -5.95
C VAL A 2 -0.36 1.51 -7.43
N ILE A 3 -0.97 0.37 -7.73
CA ILE A 3 -1.14 -0.10 -9.11
C ILE A 3 -1.98 0.89 -9.92
N ASP A 4 -3.01 1.49 -9.32
CA ASP A 4 -3.87 2.45 -10.03
C ASP A 4 -3.09 3.67 -10.51
N PHE A 5 -2.16 4.16 -9.70
CA PHE A 5 -1.29 5.26 -10.08
C PHE A 5 -0.35 4.86 -11.21
N LEU A 6 0.32 3.71 -11.07
CA LEU A 6 1.37 3.29 -12.00
C LEU A 6 0.84 2.93 -13.40
N ILE A 7 -0.41 2.50 -13.51
CA ILE A 7 -1.05 2.22 -14.81
C ILE A 7 -2.14 3.22 -15.17
N ASP A 8 -2.17 4.35 -14.47
CA ASP A 8 -3.07 5.48 -14.74
C ASP A 8 -4.56 5.12 -14.78
N ARG A 9 -5.04 4.42 -13.77
CA ARG A 9 -6.48 4.14 -13.60
C ARG A 9 -7.18 5.33 -12.97
N ARG A 10 -7.80 6.15 -13.77
CA ARG A 10 -8.54 7.32 -13.28
C ARG A 10 -9.90 6.91 -12.71
N PRO A 11 -10.41 7.59 -11.67
CA PRO A 11 -9.82 8.72 -10.94
C PRO A 11 -8.78 8.32 -9.88
N PHE A 12 -8.56 7.04 -9.66
CA PHE A 12 -7.71 6.52 -8.57
C PHE A 12 -6.24 6.90 -8.73
N SER A 13 -5.75 7.01 -9.98
CA SER A 13 -4.37 7.42 -10.23
C SER A 13 -4.11 8.85 -9.75
N LEU A 14 -5.10 9.75 -9.87
CA LEU A 14 -4.97 11.13 -9.40
C LEU A 14 -4.88 11.19 -7.88
N LEU A 15 -5.67 10.39 -7.18
CA LEU A 15 -5.65 10.33 -5.72
C LEU A 15 -4.33 9.76 -5.21
N ALA A 16 -3.84 8.69 -5.84
CA ALA A 16 -2.56 8.10 -5.49
C ALA A 16 -1.41 9.08 -5.76
N ALA A 17 -1.45 9.80 -6.88
CA ALA A 17 -0.45 10.81 -7.20
C ALA A 17 -0.38 11.91 -6.14
N LYS A 18 -1.53 12.36 -5.61
CA LYS A 18 -1.58 13.33 -4.52
C LYS A 18 -0.91 12.80 -3.26
N LEU A 19 -1.21 11.55 -2.88
CA LEU A 19 -0.60 10.94 -1.71
C LEU A 19 0.92 10.85 -1.85
N PHE A 20 1.42 10.43 -3.01
CA PHE A 20 2.86 10.35 -3.25
C PHE A 20 3.50 11.74 -3.25
N SER A 21 2.82 12.74 -3.80
CA SER A 21 3.29 14.13 -3.74
C SER A 21 3.43 14.63 -2.30
N TYR A 22 2.44 14.35 -1.45
CA TYR A 22 2.51 14.73 -0.04
C TYR A 22 3.62 14.00 0.69
N SER A 23 3.90 12.74 0.32
CA SER A 23 5.02 11.99 0.87
C SER A 23 6.36 12.66 0.52
N GLU A 24 6.54 13.07 -0.73
CA GLU A 24 7.74 13.78 -1.16
C GLU A 24 7.92 15.11 -0.44
N LYS A 25 6.83 15.79 -0.11
CA LYS A 25 6.86 17.07 0.62
C LYS A 25 7.01 16.89 2.14
N GLY A 26 7.07 15.66 2.62
CA GLY A 26 7.22 15.37 4.04
C GLY A 26 5.95 15.54 4.87
N LYS A 27 4.79 15.68 4.24
CA LYS A 27 3.51 15.84 4.94
C LYS A 27 2.94 14.54 5.47
N VAL A 28 3.32 13.43 4.86
CA VAL A 28 2.91 12.08 5.24
C VAL A 28 4.05 11.12 4.95
N LYS A 29 4.14 10.04 5.72
CA LYS A 29 5.11 8.98 5.47
C LYS A 29 4.34 7.77 4.97
N LEU A 30 4.67 7.31 3.76
CA LEU A 30 4.01 6.16 3.13
C LEU A 30 4.84 4.91 3.33
N TYR A 31 4.16 3.82 3.65
CA TYR A 31 4.77 2.50 3.86
C TYR A 31 4.18 1.50 2.88
N ILE A 32 5.02 0.63 2.36
CA ILE A 32 4.61 -0.45 1.46
C ILE A 32 5.16 -1.76 2.01
N GLY A 33 4.32 -2.78 2.14
CA GLY A 33 4.77 -4.10 2.54
C GLY A 33 5.69 -4.72 1.49
N ALA A 34 6.76 -5.38 1.92
CA ALA A 34 7.71 -6.02 1.03
C ALA A 34 7.03 -6.98 0.04
N VAL A 35 6.01 -7.70 0.50
CA VAL A 35 5.28 -8.66 -0.34
C VAL A 35 4.55 -7.97 -1.49
N SER A 36 4.17 -6.71 -1.33
CA SER A 36 3.45 -5.96 -2.37
C SER A 36 4.29 -5.69 -3.60
N TYR A 37 5.62 -5.58 -3.47
CA TYR A 37 6.50 -5.35 -4.62
C TYR A 37 6.40 -6.47 -5.64
N ASN A 38 6.27 -7.70 -5.19
CA ASN A 38 6.13 -8.84 -6.08
C ASN A 38 4.84 -8.75 -6.90
N ASN A 39 3.74 -8.42 -6.25
CA ASN A 39 2.45 -8.25 -6.93
C ASN A 39 2.47 -7.09 -7.91
N ILE A 40 3.04 -5.96 -7.50
CA ILE A 40 3.16 -4.78 -8.35
C ILE A 40 4.00 -5.12 -9.59
N TYR A 41 5.11 -5.83 -9.41
CA TYR A 41 5.96 -6.24 -10.53
C TYR A 41 5.17 -7.04 -11.57
N TYR A 42 4.45 -8.07 -11.14
CA TYR A 42 3.72 -8.92 -12.08
C TYR A 42 2.61 -8.18 -12.82
N VAL A 43 1.92 -7.27 -12.15
CA VAL A 43 0.87 -6.47 -12.79
C VAL A 43 1.48 -5.51 -13.83
N LEU A 44 2.53 -4.78 -13.46
CA LEU A 44 3.16 -3.82 -14.36
C LEU A 44 3.86 -4.50 -15.53
N LYS A 45 4.44 -5.67 -15.30
CA LYS A 45 5.15 -6.43 -16.35
C LYS A 45 4.23 -6.80 -17.51
N LYS A 46 2.94 -6.99 -17.24
CA LYS A 46 1.96 -7.28 -18.30
C LYS A 46 1.77 -6.12 -19.27
N HIS A 47 2.07 -4.90 -18.84
CA HIS A 47 1.87 -3.68 -19.62
C HIS A 47 3.18 -3.04 -20.07
N SER A 48 4.33 -3.64 -19.76
CA SER A 48 5.62 -3.01 -19.94
C SER A 48 6.74 -4.05 -20.01
N SER A 49 7.98 -3.59 -20.17
CA SER A 49 9.17 -4.45 -20.15
C SER A 49 9.67 -4.64 -18.71
N HIS A 50 10.54 -5.63 -18.51
CA HIS A 50 11.21 -5.83 -17.23
C HIS A 50 12.00 -4.58 -16.83
N LYS A 51 12.76 -4.00 -17.75
CA LYS A 51 13.60 -2.82 -17.47
C LYS A 51 12.74 -1.63 -17.02
N ALA A 52 11.65 -1.34 -17.73
CA ALA A 52 10.76 -0.24 -17.37
C ALA A 52 10.08 -0.50 -16.02
N THR A 53 9.65 -1.73 -15.77
CA THR A 53 9.03 -2.11 -14.50
C THR A 53 10.00 -1.93 -13.33
N ILE A 54 11.24 -2.37 -13.48
CA ILE A 54 12.25 -2.22 -12.42
C ILE A 54 12.52 -0.73 -12.12
N ASN A 55 12.57 0.11 -13.16
CA ASN A 55 12.77 1.55 -12.96
C ASN A 55 11.64 2.17 -12.13
N VAL A 56 10.39 1.78 -12.42
CA VAL A 56 9.23 2.25 -11.65
C VAL A 56 9.32 1.79 -10.19
N LEU A 57 9.67 0.53 -9.96
CA LEU A 57 9.80 0.00 -8.60
C LEU A 57 10.93 0.68 -7.82
N ARG A 58 12.02 1.03 -8.47
CA ARG A 58 13.10 1.80 -7.82
C ARG A 58 12.62 3.17 -7.38
N GLU A 59 11.88 3.86 -8.21
CA GLU A 59 11.30 5.16 -7.84
C GLU A 59 10.37 5.03 -6.64
N LEU A 60 9.48 4.04 -6.68
CA LEU A 60 8.54 3.78 -5.59
C LEU A 60 9.28 3.52 -4.28
N GLU A 61 10.31 2.69 -4.31
CA GLU A 61 11.12 2.37 -3.14
C GLU A 61 11.84 3.61 -2.59
N SER A 62 12.26 4.53 -3.47
CA SER A 62 13.05 5.69 -3.07
C SER A 62 12.26 6.72 -2.25
N PHE A 63 10.94 6.82 -2.42
CA PHE A 63 10.14 7.81 -1.69
C PHE A 63 9.12 7.20 -0.72
N THR A 64 9.18 5.90 -0.48
CA THR A 64 8.36 5.23 0.52
C THR A 64 9.24 4.40 1.45
N GLU A 65 8.67 3.97 2.57
CA GLU A 65 9.34 3.03 3.46
C GLU A 65 8.83 1.62 3.20
N THR A 66 9.70 0.64 3.23
CA THR A 66 9.33 -0.76 3.04
C THR A 66 9.24 -1.46 4.39
N ILE A 67 8.16 -2.21 4.61
CA ILE A 67 7.97 -3.02 5.81
C ILE A 67 8.21 -4.48 5.46
N ASP A 68 9.10 -5.12 6.21
CA ASP A 68 9.38 -6.55 6.01
C ASP A 68 8.18 -7.41 6.40
N THR A 69 7.92 -8.45 5.62
CA THR A 69 6.93 -9.47 5.96
C THR A 69 7.63 -10.57 6.73
N THR A 70 7.36 -10.69 8.02
CA THR A 70 8.01 -11.63 8.90
C THR A 70 7.31 -12.99 8.93
N LYS A 71 8.01 -14.00 9.44
CA LYS A 71 7.40 -15.31 9.71
C LYS A 71 6.18 -15.18 10.62
N SER A 72 6.29 -14.35 11.65
CA SER A 72 5.19 -14.09 12.58
C SER A 72 3.95 -13.53 11.86
N ALA A 73 4.15 -12.59 10.94
CA ALA A 73 3.04 -12.03 10.16
C ALA A 73 2.35 -13.10 9.31
N ILE A 74 3.12 -13.97 8.69
CA ILE A 74 2.58 -15.08 7.89
C ILE A 74 1.78 -16.04 8.78
N GLN A 75 2.32 -16.42 9.95
CA GLN A 75 1.63 -17.31 10.88
C GLN A 75 0.31 -16.72 11.36
N LYS A 76 0.28 -15.43 11.67
CA LYS A 76 -0.94 -14.75 12.09
C LYS A 76 -1.96 -14.68 10.95
N ALA A 77 -1.50 -14.43 9.73
CA ALA A 77 -2.37 -14.42 8.56
C ALA A 77 -3.03 -15.79 8.33
N LEU A 78 -2.26 -16.86 8.47
CA LEU A 78 -2.77 -18.22 8.31
C LEU A 78 -3.81 -18.59 9.36
N ALA A 79 -3.72 -18.02 10.55
CA ALA A 79 -4.64 -18.27 11.67
C ALA A 79 -5.80 -17.28 11.73
N SER A 80 -5.86 -16.32 10.81
CA SER A 80 -6.84 -15.23 10.86
C SER A 80 -8.17 -15.60 10.22
N ASP A 81 -9.18 -14.76 10.48
CA ASP A 81 -10.51 -14.86 9.89
C ASP A 81 -10.66 -14.00 8.62
N PHE A 82 -9.57 -13.47 8.09
CA PHE A 82 -9.60 -12.76 6.82
C PHE A 82 -10.01 -13.73 5.69
N LYS A 83 -10.88 -13.26 4.82
CA LYS A 83 -11.35 -14.08 3.69
C LYS A 83 -10.32 -14.21 2.58
N ASP A 84 -9.42 -13.25 2.47
CA ASP A 84 -8.36 -13.22 1.46
C ASP A 84 -7.00 -13.28 2.15
N PHE A 85 -6.17 -14.26 1.77
CA PHE A 85 -4.87 -14.48 2.40
C PHE A 85 -3.89 -13.34 2.13
N GLU A 86 -3.93 -12.77 0.92
CA GLU A 86 -3.07 -11.64 0.57
C GLU A 86 -3.39 -10.42 1.44
N ASP A 87 -4.68 -10.11 1.63
CA ASP A 87 -5.10 -9.03 2.52
C ASP A 87 -4.66 -9.29 3.96
N ALA A 88 -4.75 -10.54 4.41
CA ALA A 88 -4.31 -10.92 5.74
C ALA A 88 -2.81 -10.68 5.93
N ILE A 89 -1.99 -11.09 4.96
CA ILE A 89 -0.54 -10.87 5.02
C ILE A 89 -0.24 -9.37 5.05
N GLN A 90 -0.90 -8.58 4.22
CA GLN A 90 -0.70 -7.14 4.19
C GLN A 90 -1.07 -6.50 5.53
N TYR A 91 -2.19 -6.92 6.11
CA TYR A 91 -2.63 -6.40 7.40
C TYR A 91 -1.63 -6.73 8.52
N TYR A 92 -1.23 -8.00 8.64
CA TYR A 92 -0.30 -8.39 9.71
C TYR A 92 1.11 -7.85 9.49
N THR A 93 1.51 -7.62 8.26
CA THR A 93 2.73 -6.87 7.94
C THR A 93 2.62 -5.43 8.45
N ALA A 94 1.50 -4.78 8.19
CA ALA A 94 1.27 -3.40 8.63
C ALA A 94 1.29 -3.27 10.16
N ILE A 95 0.56 -4.11 10.86
CA ILE A 95 0.48 -4.00 12.33
C ILE A 95 1.75 -4.46 13.04
N SER A 96 2.66 -5.16 12.36
CA SER A 96 3.96 -5.50 12.93
C SER A 96 4.85 -4.26 13.09
N ASN A 97 4.53 -3.18 12.39
CA ASN A 97 5.23 -1.91 12.49
C ASN A 97 4.35 -0.94 13.30
N ASN A 98 4.76 -0.70 14.55
CA ASN A 98 3.98 0.15 15.47
C ASN A 98 4.04 1.64 15.14
N LYS A 99 4.66 2.02 14.03
CA LYS A 99 4.73 3.42 13.57
C LYS A 99 3.59 3.79 12.62
N LEU A 100 2.80 2.82 12.17
CA LEU A 100 1.70 3.08 11.26
C LEU A 100 0.48 3.62 11.98
N ASP A 101 -0.11 4.67 11.43
CA ASP A 101 -1.31 5.29 11.98
C ASP A 101 -2.58 4.76 11.32
N ALA A 102 -2.49 4.29 10.08
CA ALA A 102 -3.66 3.89 9.30
C ALA A 102 -3.29 3.02 8.12
N ILE A 103 -4.29 2.35 7.58
CA ILE A 103 -4.21 1.59 6.32
C ILE A 103 -5.01 2.36 5.27
N ILE A 104 -4.45 2.47 4.07
CA ILE A 104 -5.13 3.12 2.94
C ILE A 104 -5.43 2.08 1.87
N THR A 105 -6.70 1.95 1.52
CA THR A 105 -7.15 0.97 0.54
C THR A 105 -8.40 1.46 -0.19
N ARG A 106 -8.61 1.01 -1.42
CA ARG A 106 -9.86 1.23 -2.13
C ARG A 106 -10.98 0.32 -1.63
N ASN A 107 -10.62 -0.80 -1.00
CA ASN A 107 -11.55 -1.83 -0.55
C ASN A 107 -11.59 -1.89 0.97
N ILE A 108 -12.18 -0.88 1.59
CA ILE A 108 -12.25 -0.75 3.06
C ILE A 108 -12.87 -2.00 3.69
N ALA A 109 -13.89 -2.58 3.05
CA ALA A 109 -14.59 -3.74 3.59
C ALA A 109 -13.68 -4.96 3.75
N ASP A 110 -12.61 -5.09 2.94
CA ASP A 110 -11.67 -6.20 3.02
C ASP A 110 -10.85 -6.15 4.31
N PHE A 111 -10.80 -5.00 4.97
CA PHE A 111 -10.02 -4.78 6.19
C PHE A 111 -10.90 -4.46 7.40
N LYS A 112 -12.15 -4.93 7.41
CA LYS A 112 -13.07 -4.67 8.52
C LYS A 112 -12.62 -5.27 9.85
N LEU A 113 -11.70 -6.24 9.83
CA LEU A 113 -11.13 -6.82 11.05
C LEU A 113 -9.94 -6.01 11.59
N SER A 114 -9.56 -4.93 10.93
CA SER A 114 -8.40 -4.12 11.30
C SER A 114 -8.61 -3.41 12.63
N THR A 115 -7.55 -3.40 13.46
CA THR A 115 -7.48 -2.59 14.67
C THR A 115 -6.96 -1.19 14.42
N LEU A 116 -6.37 -0.96 13.23
CA LEU A 116 -5.96 0.37 12.78
C LEU A 116 -7.11 1.02 12.00
N PRO A 117 -7.21 2.35 12.03
CA PRO A 117 -8.14 3.05 11.13
C PRO A 117 -7.85 2.69 9.67
N VAL A 118 -8.90 2.51 8.90
CA VAL A 118 -8.81 2.18 7.48
C VAL A 118 -9.50 3.27 6.68
N PHE A 119 -8.78 3.86 5.75
CA PHE A 119 -9.27 4.97 4.94
C PHE A 119 -9.18 4.67 3.46
N SER A 120 -10.11 5.23 2.68
CA SER A 120 -9.95 5.32 1.24
C SER A 120 -8.90 6.38 0.92
N PRO A 121 -8.35 6.41 -0.31
CA PRO A 121 -7.44 7.49 -0.72
C PRO A 121 -8.04 8.88 -0.53
N ASP A 122 -9.32 9.09 -0.83
CA ASP A 122 -10.02 10.36 -0.60
C ASP A 122 -9.99 10.78 0.85
N GLU A 123 -10.36 9.86 1.74
CA GLU A 123 -10.40 10.13 3.18
C GLU A 123 -9.01 10.46 3.71
N ALA A 124 -7.99 9.74 3.26
CA ALA A 124 -6.61 9.98 3.67
C ALA A 124 -6.13 11.37 3.23
N ILE A 125 -6.43 11.76 2.00
CA ILE A 125 -6.07 13.08 1.49
C ILE A 125 -6.78 14.17 2.30
N GLY A 126 -8.06 13.99 2.59
CA GLY A 126 -8.81 14.93 3.43
C GLY A 126 -8.17 15.15 4.79
N LEU A 127 -7.70 14.08 5.44
CA LEU A 127 -7.03 14.16 6.73
C LEU A 127 -5.68 14.90 6.65
N ILE A 128 -4.94 14.74 5.56
CA ILE A 128 -3.66 15.40 5.34
C ILE A 128 -3.87 16.89 5.10
N GLU A 129 -4.89 17.25 4.31
CA GLU A 129 -5.19 18.65 3.94
C GLU A 129 -5.88 19.43 5.05
N CYS A 130 -6.64 18.75 5.90
CA CYS A 130 -7.37 19.35 7.01
C CYS A 130 -7.05 18.61 8.31
N PRO A 131 -5.81 18.77 8.85
CA PRO A 131 -5.37 18.07 10.06
C PRO A 131 -6.12 18.51 11.32
#